data_17c90f3c6b1f4b0325beae6782452d7f
#
_entry.id   17c90f3c6b1f4b0325beae6782452d7f
#
_cell.length_a   1.000
_cell.length_b   1.000
_cell.length_c   1.000
_cell.angle_alpha   90.00
_cell.angle_beta   90.00
_cell.angle_gamma   90.00
#
_symmetry.space_group_name_H-M   'P 1'
#
loop_
_entity.id
_entity.type
_entity.pdbx_description
1 polymer ?
#
loop_
_entity_poly.entity_id
_entity_poly.type
_entity_poly.pdbx_seq_one_letter_code
_entity_poly.pdbx_strand_id
1 'polypeptide(L)'
;MLHGKISDLTYTSYLMKNKIIYLLFILCLAKVYYIADRNLKFSPSLLINSFKENSGEKNSLGLMANELISTKKFFLRNNITEFQLSDEIIQQRMEIYQRIVEYNYPLKNKKSSPIFVAHKEDNAPNNCLILFSTQNINTYECR
;
A
#
# COMPACT_ATOMS: atom_id res chain seq x y z
N MET A 1 -53.57 10.05 45.38
CA MET A 1 -52.83 8.94 44.72
C MET A 1 -52.80 9.08 43.18
N LEU A 2 -52.34 10.20 42.63
CA LEU A 2 -52.30 10.44 41.17
C LEU A 2 -50.91 10.92 40.65
N HIS A 3 -49.94 11.13 41.54
CA HIS A 3 -48.61 11.65 41.16
C HIS A 3 -47.61 10.58 40.65
N GLY A 4 -47.84 9.29 40.90
CA GLY A 4 -46.93 8.21 40.51
C GLY A 4 -47.04 7.75 39.03
N LYS A 5 -48.18 7.97 38.40
CA LYS A 5 -48.41 7.46 37.02
C LYS A 5 -47.86 8.31 35.87
N ILE A 6 -47.58 9.61 36.16
CA ILE A 6 -47.09 10.55 35.10
C ILE A 6 -45.58 10.40 34.90
N SER A 7 -44.83 10.08 35.94
CA SER A 7 -43.38 9.88 35.86
C SER A 7 -43.01 8.63 35.07
N ASP A 8 -43.78 7.56 35.15
CA ASP A 8 -43.49 6.30 34.42
C ASP A 8 -43.73 6.40 32.91
N LEU A 9 -44.74 7.19 32.52
CA LEU A 9 -45.07 7.42 31.10
C LEU A 9 -43.99 8.27 30.38
N THR A 10 -43.42 9.24 31.06
CA THR A 10 -42.34 10.07 30.49
C THR A 10 -41.02 9.31 30.39
N TYR A 11 -40.72 8.48 31.38
CA TYR A 11 -39.52 7.65 31.40
C TYR A 11 -39.54 6.56 30.30
N THR A 12 -40.65 5.89 30.11
CA THR A 12 -40.82 4.88 29.04
C THR A 12 -40.77 5.50 27.67
N SER A 13 -41.35 6.71 27.48
CA SER A 13 -41.25 7.45 26.21
C SER A 13 -39.81 7.86 25.88
N TYR A 14 -39.03 8.28 26.87
CA TYR A 14 -37.60 8.64 26.67
C TYR A 14 -36.75 7.43 26.33
N LEU A 15 -36.95 6.29 26.99
CA LEU A 15 -36.27 5.03 26.70
C LEU A 15 -36.60 4.51 25.28
N MET A 16 -37.85 4.64 24.85
CA MET A 16 -38.24 4.25 23.49
C MET A 16 -37.62 5.16 22.43
N LYS A 17 -37.57 6.47 22.64
CA LYS A 17 -36.90 7.42 21.74
C LYS A 17 -35.41 7.07 21.56
N ASN A 18 -34.70 6.79 22.64
CA ASN A 18 -33.29 6.41 22.55
C ASN A 18 -33.10 5.09 21.80
N LYS A 19 -33.92 4.08 22.02
CA LYS A 19 -33.87 2.81 21.29
C LYS A 19 -34.10 3.00 19.78
N ILE A 20 -35.03 3.88 19.41
CA ILE A 20 -35.31 4.21 17.99
C ILE A 20 -34.09 4.91 17.37
N ILE A 21 -33.45 5.84 18.08
CA ILE A 21 -32.26 6.53 17.61
C ILE A 21 -31.10 5.53 17.38
N TYR A 22 -30.87 4.62 18.32
CA TYR A 22 -29.87 3.56 18.14
C TYR A 22 -30.17 2.64 16.96
N LEU A 23 -31.44 2.26 16.78
CA LEU A 23 -31.83 1.44 15.65
C LEU A 23 -31.56 2.16 14.31
N LEU A 24 -31.92 3.43 14.20
CA LEU A 24 -31.67 4.26 13.03
C LEU A 24 -30.17 4.40 12.75
N PHE A 25 -29.37 4.59 13.81
CA PHE A 25 -27.91 4.66 13.67
C PHE A 25 -27.32 3.36 13.13
N ILE A 26 -27.76 2.21 13.65
CA ILE A 26 -27.32 0.89 13.16
C ILE A 26 -27.72 0.69 11.69
N LEU A 27 -28.93 1.09 11.31
CA LEU A 27 -29.41 1.00 9.91
C LEU A 27 -28.59 1.93 8.98
N CYS A 28 -28.24 3.12 9.42
CA CYS A 28 -27.36 4.02 8.67
C CYS A 28 -25.94 3.41 8.49
N LEU A 29 -25.35 2.84 9.53
CA LEU A 29 -24.07 2.16 9.43
C LEU A 29 -24.12 0.97 8.48
N ALA A 30 -25.17 0.15 8.55
CA ALA A 30 -25.36 -0.97 7.65
C ALA A 30 -25.50 -0.52 6.19
N LYS A 31 -26.21 0.59 5.95
CA LYS A 31 -26.35 1.17 4.61
C LYS A 31 -25.04 1.73 4.07
N VAL A 32 -24.27 2.43 4.90
CA VAL A 32 -22.92 2.92 4.54
C VAL A 32 -22.00 1.75 4.21
N TYR A 33 -22.01 0.70 5.04
CA TYR A 33 -21.25 -0.52 4.78
C TYR A 33 -21.65 -1.18 3.45
N TYR A 34 -22.95 -1.33 3.19
CA TYR A 34 -23.44 -1.90 1.94
C TYR A 34 -23.01 -1.11 0.70
N ILE A 35 -23.08 0.23 0.78
CA ILE A 35 -22.63 1.10 -0.32
C ILE A 35 -21.11 0.99 -0.53
N ALA A 36 -20.35 0.97 0.56
CA ALA A 36 -18.90 0.82 0.50
C ALA A 36 -18.48 -0.53 -0.09
N ASP A 37 -19.12 -1.61 0.32
CA ASP A 37 -18.86 -2.95 -0.21
C ASP A 37 -19.17 -3.03 -1.72
N ARG A 38 -20.32 -2.53 -2.13
CA ARG A 38 -20.80 -2.63 -3.52
C ARG A 38 -20.01 -1.72 -4.48
N ASN A 39 -19.75 -0.48 -4.10
CA ASN A 39 -19.15 0.53 -4.99
C ASN A 39 -17.62 0.55 -4.94
N LEU A 40 -17.03 0.28 -3.76
CA LEU A 40 -15.59 0.37 -3.53
C LEU A 40 -14.92 -1.01 -3.42
N LYS A 41 -15.68 -2.11 -3.57
CA LYS A 41 -15.22 -3.49 -3.29
C LYS A 41 -14.52 -3.55 -1.91
N PHE A 42 -15.10 -2.85 -0.94
CA PHE A 42 -14.55 -2.73 0.40
C PHE A 42 -14.56 -4.08 1.10
N SER A 43 -13.39 -4.60 1.38
CA SER A 43 -13.24 -5.84 2.15
C SER A 43 -12.67 -5.50 3.53
N PRO A 44 -13.40 -5.81 4.62
CA PRO A 44 -12.87 -5.63 5.97
C PRO A 44 -11.56 -6.38 6.20
N SER A 45 -11.37 -7.52 5.54
CA SER A 45 -10.14 -8.29 5.59
C SER A 45 -8.95 -7.53 5.00
N LEU A 46 -9.14 -6.73 3.95
CA LEU A 46 -8.11 -5.87 3.39
C LEU A 46 -7.70 -4.77 4.39
N LEU A 47 -8.68 -4.19 5.09
CA LEU A 47 -8.42 -3.18 6.10
C LEU A 47 -7.66 -3.76 7.29
N ILE A 48 -8.09 -4.91 7.81
CA ILE A 48 -7.38 -5.60 8.89
C ILE A 48 -5.96 -6.02 8.45
N ASN A 49 -5.81 -6.49 7.22
CA ASN A 49 -4.51 -6.88 6.69
C ASN A 49 -3.60 -5.66 6.42
N SER A 50 -4.15 -4.47 6.16
CA SER A 50 -3.35 -3.25 6.00
C SER A 50 -2.73 -2.76 7.32
N PHE A 51 -3.27 -3.15 8.47
CA PHE A 51 -2.68 -2.86 9.78
C PHE A 51 -1.68 -3.91 10.26
N LYS A 52 -1.57 -5.06 9.57
CA LYS A 52 -0.54 -6.04 9.89
C LYS A 52 0.81 -5.52 9.39
N GLU A 53 1.84 -5.81 10.18
CA GLU A 53 3.22 -5.44 9.91
C GLU A 53 3.62 -5.77 8.44
N ASN A 54 4.09 -4.78 7.69
CA ASN A 54 4.45 -4.82 6.27
C ASN A 54 3.30 -4.95 5.24
N SER A 55 2.05 -5.08 5.62
CA SER A 55 0.98 -5.19 4.63
C SER A 55 0.60 -3.83 4.05
N GLY A 56 0.66 -2.76 4.85
CA GLY A 56 0.46 -1.38 4.39
C GLY A 56 1.50 -0.98 3.35
N GLU A 57 2.76 -1.34 3.57
CA GLU A 57 3.86 -1.12 2.65
C GLU A 57 3.63 -1.85 1.32
N LYS A 58 3.27 -3.14 1.36
CA LYS A 58 2.97 -3.92 0.16
C LYS A 58 1.78 -3.37 -0.63
N ASN A 59 0.71 -2.99 0.05
CA ASN A 59 -0.48 -2.45 -0.59
C ASN A 59 -0.23 -1.07 -1.23
N SER A 60 0.59 -0.22 -0.62
CA SER A 60 0.95 1.08 -1.17
C SER A 60 1.85 1.00 -2.41
N LEU A 61 2.67 -0.05 -2.50
CA LEU A 61 3.61 -0.24 -3.60
C LEU A 61 2.98 -0.92 -4.84
N GLY A 62 1.78 -1.51 -4.70
CA GLY A 62 1.06 -2.14 -5.80
C GLY A 62 1.70 -3.44 -6.31
N LEU A 63 1.59 -3.69 -7.62
CA LEU A 63 1.98 -4.96 -8.25
C LEU A 63 3.45 -5.35 -8.06
N MET A 64 4.35 -4.38 -7.92
CA MET A 64 5.79 -4.61 -7.78
C MET A 64 6.29 -4.57 -6.32
N ALA A 65 5.39 -4.64 -5.34
CA ALA A 65 5.76 -4.49 -3.94
C ALA A 65 6.88 -5.44 -3.49
N ASN A 66 6.78 -6.72 -3.84
CA ASN A 66 7.78 -7.71 -3.43
C ASN A 66 9.15 -7.45 -4.05
N GLU A 67 9.19 -7.03 -5.32
CA GLU A 67 10.42 -6.68 -6.04
C GLU A 67 11.09 -5.47 -5.41
N LEU A 68 10.35 -4.42 -5.15
CA LEU A 68 10.88 -3.19 -4.55
C LEU A 68 11.42 -3.42 -3.15
N ILE A 69 10.67 -4.15 -2.30
CA ILE A 69 11.11 -4.52 -0.96
C ILE A 69 12.38 -5.38 -1.01
N SER A 70 12.44 -6.36 -1.91
CA SER A 70 13.58 -7.25 -2.07
C SER A 70 14.81 -6.50 -2.58
N THR A 71 14.64 -5.62 -3.56
CA THR A 71 15.71 -4.78 -4.12
C THR A 71 16.27 -3.83 -3.06
N LYS A 72 15.41 -3.15 -2.29
CA LYS A 72 15.85 -2.29 -1.19
C LYS A 72 16.63 -3.06 -0.11
N LYS A 73 16.13 -4.23 0.29
CA LYS A 73 16.85 -5.10 1.24
C LYS A 73 18.21 -5.53 0.71
N PHE A 74 18.30 -5.86 -0.58
CA PHE A 74 19.56 -6.19 -1.24
C PHE A 74 20.53 -5.00 -1.20
N PHE A 75 20.07 -3.79 -1.56
CA PHE A 75 20.90 -2.57 -1.52
C PHE A 75 21.42 -2.28 -0.11
N LEU A 76 20.56 -2.35 0.90
CA LEU A 76 20.96 -2.10 2.29
C LEU A 76 21.98 -3.13 2.79
N ARG A 77 21.79 -4.41 2.47
CA ARG A 77 22.72 -5.48 2.88
C ARG A 77 24.11 -5.35 2.25
N ASN A 78 24.18 -4.81 1.04
CA ASN A 78 25.43 -4.65 0.29
C ASN A 78 26.01 -3.23 0.37
N ASN A 79 25.46 -2.37 1.25
CA ASN A 79 25.89 -0.98 1.42
C ASN A 79 25.88 -0.16 0.11
N ILE A 80 24.94 -0.48 -0.79
CA ILE A 80 24.75 0.26 -2.04
C ILE A 80 24.04 1.56 -1.71
N THR A 81 24.66 2.69 -2.03
CA THR A 81 24.13 4.03 -1.77
C THR A 81 23.66 4.76 -3.04
N GLU A 82 24.13 4.29 -4.19
CA GLU A 82 23.81 4.86 -5.49
C GLU A 82 23.49 3.74 -6.49
N PHE A 83 22.55 3.99 -7.38
CA PHE A 83 22.19 3.09 -8.48
C PHE A 83 21.84 3.89 -9.72
N GLN A 84 21.87 3.26 -10.88
CA GLN A 84 21.43 3.81 -12.16
C GLN A 84 20.23 2.99 -12.67
N LEU A 85 19.23 3.63 -13.22
CA LEU A 85 18.11 2.96 -13.89
C LEU A 85 18.37 2.89 -15.39
N SER A 86 17.85 1.84 -16.05
CA SER A 86 17.88 1.72 -17.52
C SER A 86 17.12 2.87 -18.16
N ASP A 87 17.57 3.27 -19.35
CA ASP A 87 16.89 4.32 -20.13
C ASP A 87 15.47 3.87 -20.53
N GLU A 88 15.25 2.58 -20.73
CA GLU A 88 13.94 1.99 -21.02
C GLU A 88 12.98 2.17 -19.83
N ILE A 89 13.43 1.97 -18.59
CA ILE A 89 12.62 2.25 -17.39
C ILE A 89 12.29 3.74 -17.33
N ILE A 90 13.26 4.60 -17.56
CA ILE A 90 13.09 6.06 -17.47
C ILE A 90 12.12 6.57 -18.54
N GLN A 91 12.20 6.08 -19.77
CA GLN A 91 11.47 6.62 -20.90
C GLN A 91 10.12 5.94 -21.14
N GLN A 92 10.03 4.64 -20.91
CA GLN A 92 8.87 3.82 -21.31
C GLN A 92 8.04 3.33 -20.12
N ARG A 93 8.61 3.31 -18.90
CA ARG A 93 7.98 2.76 -17.71
C ARG A 93 8.03 3.75 -16.54
N MET A 94 7.50 4.95 -16.75
CA MET A 94 7.55 6.05 -15.78
C MET A 94 6.99 5.66 -14.40
N GLU A 95 5.94 4.84 -14.34
CA GLU A 95 5.40 4.37 -13.07
C GLU A 95 6.40 3.51 -12.28
N ILE A 96 7.12 2.62 -12.98
CA ILE A 96 8.15 1.78 -12.39
C ILE A 96 9.31 2.65 -11.92
N TYR A 97 9.75 3.60 -12.77
CA TYR A 97 10.77 4.58 -12.44
C TYR A 97 10.47 5.30 -11.13
N GLN A 98 9.28 5.92 -11.06
CA GLN A 98 8.87 6.70 -9.90
C GLN A 98 8.87 5.84 -8.63
N ARG A 99 8.29 4.65 -8.68
CA ARG A 99 8.22 3.73 -7.53
C ARG A 99 9.60 3.26 -7.07
N ILE A 100 10.51 2.92 -8.00
CA ILE A 100 11.87 2.51 -7.64
C ILE A 100 12.60 3.66 -6.94
N VAL A 101 12.52 4.88 -7.47
CA VAL A 101 13.20 6.04 -6.90
C VAL A 101 12.62 6.41 -5.53
N GLU A 102 11.30 6.54 -5.44
CA GLU A 102 10.62 6.91 -4.18
C GLU A 102 10.86 5.88 -3.08
N TYR A 103 10.70 4.60 -3.40
CA TYR A 103 10.83 3.55 -2.39
C TYR A 103 12.26 3.36 -1.90
N ASN A 104 13.24 3.52 -2.79
CA ASN A 104 14.65 3.38 -2.41
C ASN A 104 15.25 4.64 -1.79
N TYR A 105 14.50 5.73 -1.64
CA TYR A 105 15.00 6.90 -0.91
C TYR A 105 15.54 6.49 0.48
N PRO A 106 16.71 6.99 0.95
CA PRO A 106 17.51 8.10 0.40
C PRO A 106 18.61 7.70 -0.62
N LEU A 107 18.58 6.50 -1.20
CA LEU A 107 19.55 6.10 -2.21
C LEU A 107 19.43 6.99 -3.46
N LYS A 108 20.56 7.26 -4.11
CA LYS A 108 20.59 8.20 -5.22
C LYS A 108 20.56 7.49 -6.57
N ASN A 109 19.61 7.88 -7.43
CA ASN A 109 19.67 7.50 -8.84
C ASN A 109 20.70 8.39 -9.56
N LYS A 110 21.82 7.79 -10.01
CA LYS A 110 22.94 8.51 -10.60
C LYS A 110 23.48 7.75 -11.81
N LYS A 111 23.51 8.42 -12.96
CA LYS A 111 23.95 7.82 -14.25
C LYS A 111 25.36 7.22 -14.25
N SER A 112 26.22 7.61 -13.33
CA SER A 112 27.59 7.10 -13.21
C SER A 112 27.75 5.99 -12.16
N SER A 113 26.65 5.47 -11.62
CA SER A 113 26.71 4.39 -10.64
C SER A 113 27.13 3.08 -11.32
N PRO A 114 28.02 2.29 -10.71
CA PRO A 114 28.32 0.95 -11.22
C PRO A 114 27.15 -0.04 -11.03
N ILE A 115 26.19 0.30 -10.18
CA ILE A 115 24.99 -0.53 -9.95
C ILE A 115 23.90 -0.09 -10.90
N PHE A 116 23.52 -0.98 -11.79
CA PHE A 116 22.55 -0.75 -12.85
C PHE A 116 21.28 -1.60 -12.59
N VAL A 117 20.11 -0.97 -12.66
CA VAL A 117 18.82 -1.63 -12.45
C VAL A 117 18.01 -1.54 -13.74
N ALA A 118 17.58 -2.69 -14.23
CA ALA A 118 16.79 -2.80 -15.45
C ALA A 118 15.61 -3.74 -15.27
N HIS A 119 14.58 -3.59 -16.07
CA HIS A 119 13.52 -4.58 -16.22
C HIS A 119 14.09 -5.81 -16.94
N LYS A 120 13.57 -6.99 -16.63
CA LYS A 120 14.08 -8.24 -17.26
C LYS A 120 13.94 -8.30 -18.77
N GLU A 121 12.95 -7.59 -19.30
CA GLU A 121 12.72 -7.50 -20.75
C GLU A 121 13.65 -6.51 -21.44
N ASP A 122 14.34 -5.65 -20.67
CA ASP A 122 15.30 -4.70 -21.22
C ASP A 122 16.59 -5.43 -21.60
N ASN A 123 17.30 -4.87 -22.55
CA ASN A 123 18.61 -5.41 -22.92
C ASN A 123 19.59 -5.31 -21.75
N ALA A 124 20.25 -6.41 -21.46
CA ALA A 124 21.30 -6.41 -20.46
C ALA A 124 22.45 -5.49 -20.91
N PRO A 125 22.96 -4.62 -20.03
CA PRO A 125 24.08 -3.77 -20.38
C PRO A 125 25.34 -4.61 -20.62
N ASN A 126 26.15 -4.20 -21.61
CA ASN A 126 27.40 -4.88 -21.92
C ASN A 126 28.38 -4.79 -20.73
N ASN A 127 29.14 -5.88 -20.53
CA ASN A 127 30.16 -5.99 -19.49
C ASN A 127 29.63 -5.83 -18.04
N CYS A 128 28.38 -6.18 -17.80
CA CYS A 128 27.78 -6.15 -16.47
C CYS A 128 27.45 -7.57 -15.99
N LEU A 129 27.62 -7.80 -14.69
CA LEU A 129 27.28 -9.06 -14.01
C LEU A 129 25.98 -8.90 -13.24
N ILE A 130 25.11 -9.89 -13.30
CA ILE A 130 23.89 -9.90 -12.49
C ILE A 130 24.26 -10.14 -11.02
N LEU A 131 23.96 -9.16 -10.17
CA LEU A 131 24.11 -9.28 -8.71
C LEU A 131 22.87 -9.81 -8.03
N PHE A 132 21.70 -9.39 -8.51
CA PHE A 132 20.43 -9.72 -7.89
C PHE A 132 19.33 -9.72 -8.95
N SER A 133 18.37 -10.64 -8.81
CA SER A 133 17.23 -10.79 -9.72
C SER A 133 15.95 -11.03 -8.94
N THR A 134 14.90 -10.36 -9.33
CA THR A 134 13.52 -10.60 -8.87
C THR A 134 12.69 -11.14 -10.04
N GLN A 135 11.36 -11.15 -9.93
CA GLN A 135 10.49 -11.58 -11.01
C GLN A 135 10.60 -10.68 -12.25
N ASN A 136 10.67 -9.36 -12.08
CA ASN A 136 10.61 -8.38 -13.16
C ASN A 136 11.85 -7.47 -13.24
N ILE A 137 12.71 -7.44 -12.22
CA ILE A 137 13.83 -6.52 -12.11
C ILE A 137 15.14 -7.30 -11.97
N ASN A 138 16.14 -6.90 -12.71
CA ASN A 138 17.52 -7.32 -12.56
C ASN A 138 18.37 -6.14 -12.05
N THR A 139 19.31 -6.44 -11.17
CA THR A 139 20.35 -5.51 -10.71
C THR A 139 21.69 -6.05 -11.17
N TYR A 140 22.47 -5.21 -11.81
CA TYR A 140 23.77 -5.53 -12.39
C TYR A 140 24.87 -4.71 -11.72
N GLU A 141 26.08 -5.25 -11.72
CA GLU A 141 27.31 -4.50 -11.49
C GLU A 141 28.03 -4.33 -12.82
N CYS A 142 28.23 -3.08 -13.23
CA CYS A 142 28.94 -2.71 -14.46
C CYS A 142 30.34 -2.23 -14.15
N ARG A 143 31.33 -2.68 -14.92
CA ARG A 143 32.75 -2.32 -14.79
C ARG A 143 33.20 -1.51 -15.99
#